data_04ddff8922299c98f814522e5f08438c
#
_entry.id   04ddff8922299c98f814522e5f08438c
#
_cell.length_a   1.000
_cell.length_b   1.000
_cell.length_c   1.000
_cell.angle_alpha   90.00
_cell.angle_beta   90.00
_cell.angle_gamma   90.00
#
_symmetry.space_group_name_H-M   'P 1'
#
loop_
_entity.id
_entity.type
_entity.pdbx_description
1 polymer ?
#
loop_
_entity_poly.entity_id
_entity_poly.type
_entity_poly.pdbx_seq_one_letter_code
_entity_poly.pdbx_strand_id
1 'polypeptide(L)'
;MGKSKYIFGFLLLGATSLFAQTNRYDVKSAIVEYQIVGSGEVMGEKATLSGTSKLYFKNFGDLELSEEKIVQSSNADEEEEHNITKIVGTKMYNVDFNEKVIYQQEMVQDEENPLLNLKNGDTLTSMGAKKIGSEAILGYKCDIWQLGEDKIWIYNSVPLKFVSKSLGLVQIQEAKLAVFNVDIKDDKFKLPPFPVKAVDDVLNIGPEGEIGPEQDR
;
A
#
# COMPACT_ATOMS: atom_id res chain seq x y z
N MET A 1 -9.35 4.46 30.52
CA MET A 1 -7.98 4.53 30.00
C MET A 1 -8.02 3.93 28.61
N GLY A 2 -8.05 4.78 27.57
CA GLY A 2 -8.15 4.34 26.18
C GLY A 2 -6.81 3.76 25.72
N LYS A 3 -6.81 2.51 25.31
CA LYS A 3 -5.65 1.89 24.65
C LYS A 3 -5.46 2.61 23.31
N SER A 4 -4.39 3.38 23.18
CA SER A 4 -3.96 3.96 21.92
C SER A 4 -3.53 2.82 20.99
N LYS A 5 -4.35 2.52 20.00
CA LYS A 5 -3.98 1.55 18.97
C LYS A 5 -3.04 2.26 18.01
N TYR A 6 -1.77 1.94 18.06
CA TYR A 6 -0.81 2.37 17.06
C TYR A 6 -0.99 1.49 15.82
N ILE A 7 -1.82 1.97 14.89
CA ILE A 7 -1.95 1.35 13.57
C ILE A 7 -0.70 1.75 12.78
N PHE A 8 0.30 0.88 12.74
CA PHE A 8 1.37 0.95 11.77
C PHE A 8 0.85 0.37 10.45
N GLY A 9 -0.02 1.14 9.79
CA GLY A 9 -0.39 0.84 8.42
C GLY A 9 0.85 0.98 7.54
N PHE A 10 1.43 -0.14 7.09
CA PHE A 10 2.36 -0.12 5.99
C PHE A 10 1.57 0.32 4.76
N LEU A 11 1.82 1.54 4.33
CA LEU A 11 1.28 2.04 3.08
C LEU A 11 1.97 1.26 1.97
N LEU A 12 1.37 0.17 1.50
CA LEU A 12 1.69 -0.37 0.20
C LEU A 12 1.52 0.77 -0.80
N LEU A 13 2.63 1.26 -1.30
CA LEU A 13 2.71 2.35 -2.25
C LEU A 13 2.01 1.95 -3.56
N GLY A 14 0.68 1.96 -3.53
CA GLY A 14 -0.16 1.93 -4.71
C GLY A 14 -0.15 3.31 -5.35
N ALA A 15 0.74 3.51 -6.30
CA ALA A 15 0.84 4.78 -7.00
C ALA A 15 -0.23 4.93 -8.07
N THR A 16 -0.89 6.07 -8.11
CA THR A 16 -1.89 6.41 -9.12
C THR A 16 -1.60 7.71 -9.82
N SER A 17 -1.77 7.75 -11.13
CA SER A 17 -1.75 8.96 -11.93
C SER A 17 -2.86 8.95 -13.00
N LEU A 18 -3.52 10.05 -13.19
CA LEU A 18 -4.50 10.36 -14.26
C LEU A 18 -3.90 11.35 -15.27
N PHE A 19 -3.90 11.19 -16.43
CA PHE A 19 -4.60 11.48 -17.66
C PHE A 19 -4.01 10.64 -18.78
N ALA A 20 -4.86 10.07 -19.67
CA ALA A 20 -4.54 9.19 -20.75
C ALA A 20 -3.72 7.99 -20.30
N GLN A 21 -4.38 6.86 -19.98
CA GLN A 21 -3.77 5.52 -19.79
C GLN A 21 -2.27 5.55 -19.43
N THR A 22 -1.92 6.23 -18.37
CA THR A 22 -0.53 6.22 -17.90
C THR A 22 -0.32 4.93 -17.15
N ASN A 23 0.37 4.02 -17.86
CA ASN A 23 0.81 2.77 -17.27
C ASN A 23 1.45 3.01 -15.90
N ARG A 24 0.99 2.40 -14.83
CA ARG A 24 1.62 2.51 -13.51
C ARG A 24 2.97 1.81 -13.44
N TYR A 25 3.18 0.83 -14.30
CA TYR A 25 4.41 0.05 -14.40
C TYR A 25 4.94 0.09 -15.84
N ASP A 26 6.26 -0.09 -16.00
CA ASP A 26 6.91 -0.18 -17.32
C ASP A 26 6.92 -1.60 -17.87
N VAL A 27 6.30 -2.55 -17.17
CA VAL A 27 6.07 -3.93 -17.60
C VAL A 27 4.58 -4.22 -17.68
N LYS A 28 4.17 -5.06 -18.62
CA LYS A 28 2.74 -5.31 -18.92
C LYS A 28 2.02 -6.00 -17.77
N SER A 29 2.69 -6.93 -17.09
CA SER A 29 2.12 -7.70 -15.98
C SER A 29 3.22 -8.20 -15.05
N ALA A 30 2.90 -8.47 -13.79
CA ALA A 30 3.80 -9.13 -12.88
C ALA A 30 3.05 -9.90 -11.79
N ILE A 31 3.77 -10.91 -11.26
CA ILE A 31 3.50 -11.54 -9.98
C ILE A 31 4.74 -11.32 -9.14
N VAL A 32 4.58 -10.66 -7.99
CA VAL A 32 5.68 -10.48 -7.04
C VAL A 32 5.22 -10.95 -5.67
N GLU A 33 6.03 -11.78 -5.03
CA GLU A 33 5.79 -12.24 -3.65
C GLU A 33 6.93 -11.72 -2.77
N TYR A 34 6.57 -11.11 -1.67
CA TYR A 34 7.50 -10.48 -0.73
C TYR A 34 7.49 -11.18 0.61
N GLN A 35 8.62 -11.15 1.26
CA GLN A 35 8.76 -11.34 2.69
C GLN A 35 8.95 -9.99 3.37
N ILE A 36 8.29 -9.83 4.52
CA ILE A 36 8.36 -8.65 5.36
C ILE A 36 8.96 -9.08 6.70
N VAL A 37 9.98 -8.36 7.15
CA VAL A 37 10.57 -8.55 8.47
C VAL A 37 10.90 -7.17 9.05
N GLY A 38 10.78 -7.05 10.35
CA GLY A 38 11.16 -5.82 11.04
C GLY A 38 11.52 -6.08 12.49
N SER A 39 12.35 -5.20 13.04
CA SER A 39 12.69 -5.23 14.45
C SER A 39 13.18 -3.87 14.91
N GLY A 40 13.00 -3.59 16.19
CA GLY A 40 13.45 -2.34 16.78
C GLY A 40 12.96 -2.18 18.21
N GLU A 41 13.02 -0.94 18.65
CA GLU A 41 12.52 -0.52 19.95
C GLU A 41 11.58 0.68 19.76
N VAL A 42 10.31 0.50 20.09
CA VAL A 42 9.27 1.51 19.96
C VAL A 42 8.86 1.92 21.38
N MET A 43 9.05 3.20 21.72
CA MET A 43 8.74 3.72 23.06
C MET A 43 9.39 2.97 24.23
N GLY A 44 10.61 2.43 24.03
CA GLY A 44 11.33 1.67 25.04
C GLY A 44 10.95 0.18 25.11
N GLU A 45 10.07 -0.29 24.23
CA GLU A 45 9.64 -1.68 24.14
C GLU A 45 10.17 -2.34 22.86
N LYS A 46 10.68 -3.57 23.01
CA LYS A 46 11.11 -4.34 21.83
C LYS A 46 9.88 -4.71 20.99
N ALA A 47 9.98 -4.43 19.70
CA ALA A 47 8.96 -4.79 18.71
C ALA A 47 9.59 -5.59 17.57
N THR A 48 8.86 -6.58 17.08
CA THR A 48 9.20 -7.34 15.89
C THR A 48 8.01 -7.36 14.93
N LEU A 49 8.31 -7.48 13.65
CA LEU A 49 7.32 -7.56 12.60
C LEU A 49 7.73 -8.65 11.62
N SER A 50 6.78 -9.50 11.25
CA SER A 50 6.97 -10.52 10.22
C SER A 50 5.72 -10.62 9.36
N GLY A 51 5.90 -10.94 8.08
CA GLY A 51 4.77 -11.02 7.19
C GLY A 51 5.11 -11.41 5.77
N THR A 52 4.09 -11.42 4.95
CA THR A 52 4.18 -11.66 3.50
C THR A 52 3.30 -10.67 2.76
N SER A 53 3.72 -10.32 1.55
CA SER A 53 2.89 -9.53 0.65
C SER A 53 2.93 -10.13 -0.75
N LYS A 54 1.84 -9.95 -1.50
CA LYS A 54 1.71 -10.37 -2.90
C LYS A 54 1.19 -9.22 -3.73
N LEU A 55 1.80 -9.02 -4.88
CA LEU A 55 1.39 -8.06 -5.87
C LEU A 55 1.10 -8.77 -7.19
N TYR A 56 -0.09 -8.60 -7.70
CA TYR A 56 -0.51 -9.05 -9.03
C TYR A 56 -0.96 -7.84 -9.83
N PHE A 57 -0.49 -7.68 -11.06
CA PHE A 57 -1.07 -6.68 -11.94
C PHE A 57 -1.03 -7.09 -13.42
N LYS A 58 -1.97 -6.53 -14.19
CA LYS A 58 -2.09 -6.61 -15.65
C LYS A 58 -2.22 -5.22 -16.27
N ASN A 59 -2.05 -5.18 -17.59
CA ASN A 59 -2.26 -3.97 -18.38
C ASN A 59 -1.51 -2.77 -17.80
N PHE A 60 -0.21 -3.00 -17.49
CA PHE A 60 0.67 -1.98 -16.93
C PHE A 60 0.15 -1.37 -15.60
N GLY A 61 -0.61 -2.14 -14.82
CA GLY A 61 -1.16 -1.73 -13.55
C GLY A 61 -2.61 -1.23 -13.60
N ASP A 62 -3.29 -1.19 -14.76
CA ASP A 62 -4.71 -0.83 -14.85
C ASP A 62 -5.61 -1.78 -14.04
N LEU A 63 -5.22 -3.04 -13.95
CA LEU A 63 -5.77 -4.00 -13.01
C LEU A 63 -4.67 -4.48 -12.07
N GLU A 64 -4.85 -4.22 -10.77
CA GLU A 64 -3.90 -4.59 -9.72
C GLU A 64 -4.62 -5.18 -8.52
N LEU A 65 -3.98 -6.11 -7.84
CA LEU A 65 -4.35 -6.57 -6.51
C LEU A 65 -3.09 -6.76 -5.68
N SER A 66 -3.08 -6.16 -4.51
CA SER A 66 -2.10 -6.42 -3.47
C SER A 66 -2.76 -7.06 -2.25
N GLU A 67 -2.11 -8.06 -1.69
CA GLU A 67 -2.49 -8.72 -0.44
C GLU A 67 -1.31 -8.70 0.51
N GLU A 68 -1.53 -8.27 1.74
CA GLU A 68 -0.52 -8.22 2.79
C GLU A 68 -1.03 -8.85 4.06
N LYS A 69 -0.17 -9.65 4.69
CA LYS A 69 -0.41 -10.26 6.00
C LYS A 69 0.80 -9.99 6.88
N ILE A 70 0.56 -9.34 8.00
CA ILE A 70 1.61 -8.94 8.95
C ILE A 70 1.22 -9.42 10.33
N VAL A 71 2.21 -9.91 11.06
CA VAL A 71 2.15 -10.16 12.49
C VAL A 71 3.13 -9.22 13.15
N GLN A 72 2.64 -8.38 14.03
CA GLN A 72 3.43 -7.50 14.86
C GLN A 72 3.39 -8.00 16.30
N SER A 73 4.56 -8.15 16.92
CA SER A 73 4.67 -8.58 18.31
C SER A 73 5.43 -7.53 19.11
N SER A 74 4.88 -7.12 20.23
CA SER A 74 5.55 -6.27 21.23
C SER A 74 5.28 -6.79 22.64
N ASN A 75 6.34 -7.06 23.42
CA ASN A 75 6.26 -7.63 24.77
C ASN A 75 5.37 -8.88 24.86
N ALA A 76 4.12 -8.75 25.32
CA ALA A 76 3.16 -9.84 25.51
C ALA A 76 2.00 -9.80 24.51
N ASP A 77 1.94 -8.76 23.69
CA ASP A 77 0.83 -8.56 22.74
C ASP A 77 1.28 -8.92 21.30
N GLU A 78 0.42 -9.66 20.61
CA GLU A 78 0.58 -9.99 19.20
C GLU A 78 -0.66 -9.48 18.45
N GLU A 79 -0.44 -8.78 17.35
CA GLU A 79 -1.50 -8.26 16.48
C GLU A 79 -1.29 -8.74 15.05
N GLU A 80 -2.35 -9.32 14.46
CA GLU A 80 -2.36 -9.75 13.07
C GLU A 80 -3.12 -8.73 12.23
N GLU A 81 -2.53 -8.34 11.11
CA GLU A 81 -3.16 -7.50 10.09
C GLU A 81 -3.25 -8.24 8.78
N HIS A 82 -4.41 -8.17 8.13
CA HIS A 82 -4.64 -8.68 6.79
C HIS A 82 -5.26 -7.58 5.93
N ASN A 83 -4.54 -7.13 4.93
CA ASN A 83 -4.93 -6.06 4.04
C ASN A 83 -5.03 -6.56 2.60
N ILE A 84 -6.11 -6.23 1.91
CA ILE A 84 -6.25 -6.43 0.47
C ILE A 84 -6.67 -5.11 -0.15
N THR A 85 -5.89 -4.68 -1.14
CA THR A 85 -6.22 -3.53 -1.98
C THR A 85 -6.29 -3.97 -3.42
N LYS A 86 -7.38 -3.59 -4.12
CA LYS A 86 -7.52 -3.81 -5.56
C LYS A 86 -7.72 -2.48 -6.26
N ILE A 87 -7.09 -2.35 -7.42
CA ILE A 87 -7.26 -1.18 -8.29
C ILE A 87 -7.78 -1.65 -9.65
N VAL A 88 -8.76 -0.92 -10.17
CA VAL A 88 -9.32 -1.11 -11.51
C VAL A 88 -9.47 0.27 -12.15
N GLY A 89 -8.60 0.59 -13.09
CA GLY A 89 -8.55 1.94 -13.67
C GLY A 89 -8.29 2.99 -12.59
N THR A 90 -9.27 3.84 -12.36
CA THR A 90 -9.24 4.93 -11.36
C THR A 90 -9.88 4.56 -10.02
N LYS A 91 -10.42 3.35 -9.89
CA LYS A 91 -11.11 2.92 -8.66
C LYS A 91 -10.21 2.08 -7.79
N MET A 92 -10.17 2.40 -6.51
CA MET A 92 -9.49 1.63 -5.49
C MET A 92 -10.51 1.00 -4.54
N TYR A 93 -10.27 -0.25 -4.19
CA TYR A 93 -11.11 -1.07 -3.30
C TYR A 93 -10.23 -1.57 -2.17
N ASN A 94 -10.57 -1.21 -0.94
CA ASN A 94 -9.90 -1.67 0.28
C ASN A 94 -10.82 -2.59 1.06
N VAL A 95 -10.32 -3.76 1.44
CA VAL A 95 -11.09 -4.75 2.19
C VAL A 95 -10.91 -4.53 3.68
N ASP A 96 -12.00 -4.31 4.39
CA ASP A 96 -12.05 -4.37 5.85
C ASP A 96 -12.59 -5.75 6.27
N PHE A 97 -11.72 -6.58 6.85
CA PHE A 97 -12.08 -7.91 7.31
C PHE A 97 -12.83 -7.91 8.64
N ASN A 98 -12.70 -6.85 9.45
CA ASN A 98 -13.38 -6.72 10.73
C ASN A 98 -14.87 -6.39 10.52
N GLU A 99 -15.13 -5.40 9.65
CA GLU A 99 -16.49 -4.98 9.29
C GLU A 99 -17.10 -5.84 8.19
N LYS A 100 -16.29 -6.66 7.50
CA LYS A 100 -16.66 -7.44 6.31
C LYS A 100 -17.28 -6.58 5.22
N VAL A 101 -16.62 -5.47 4.90
CA VAL A 101 -17.01 -4.48 3.90
C VAL A 101 -15.81 -4.21 2.97
N ILE A 102 -16.11 -3.85 1.74
CA ILE A 102 -15.14 -3.33 0.79
C ILE A 102 -15.42 -1.84 0.59
N TYR A 103 -14.46 -1.01 0.93
CA TYR A 103 -14.54 0.43 0.71
C TYR A 103 -14.03 0.76 -0.68
N GLN A 104 -14.89 1.40 -1.51
CA GLN A 104 -14.53 1.89 -2.83
C GLN A 104 -14.30 3.39 -2.76
N GLN A 105 -13.22 3.84 -3.36
CA GLN A 105 -12.94 5.27 -3.56
C GLN A 105 -12.41 5.52 -4.97
N GLU A 106 -12.73 6.70 -5.52
CA GLU A 106 -12.05 7.19 -6.72
C GLU A 106 -10.65 7.68 -6.30
N MET A 107 -9.68 7.30 -7.09
CA MET A 107 -8.33 7.81 -6.91
C MET A 107 -8.28 9.21 -7.52
N VAL A 108 -8.43 10.22 -6.69
CA VAL A 108 -8.27 11.62 -7.11
C VAL A 108 -6.80 11.86 -7.38
N GLN A 109 -6.51 12.36 -8.59
CA GLN A 109 -5.19 12.95 -8.84
C GLN A 109 -5.11 14.28 -8.10
N ASP A 110 -4.37 14.24 -7.06
CA ASP A 110 -3.91 15.46 -6.43
C ASP A 110 -2.40 15.60 -6.74
N GLU A 111 -2.03 16.68 -7.40
CA GLU A 111 -0.62 17.03 -7.63
C GLU A 111 0.13 17.18 -6.28
N GLU A 112 -0.63 17.32 -5.18
CA GLU A 112 -0.12 17.42 -3.83
C GLU A 112 0.20 16.06 -3.17
N ASN A 113 -0.17 14.91 -3.79
CA ASN A 113 0.16 13.59 -3.26
C ASN A 113 1.10 12.79 -4.18
N PRO A 114 2.38 13.18 -4.25
CA PRO A 114 3.36 12.56 -5.13
C PRO A 114 3.70 11.11 -4.74
N LEU A 115 3.37 10.66 -3.50
CA LEU A 115 3.58 9.27 -3.05
C LEU A 115 2.83 8.25 -3.90
N LEU A 116 1.82 8.70 -4.64
CA LEU A 116 1.02 7.85 -5.51
C LEU A 116 1.63 7.64 -6.90
N ASN A 117 2.76 8.25 -7.22
CA ASN A 117 3.40 8.13 -8.52
C ASN A 117 4.92 7.88 -8.43
N LEU A 118 5.32 6.80 -7.76
CA LEU A 118 6.73 6.38 -7.65
C LEU A 118 7.32 5.87 -8.97
N LYS A 119 6.51 5.86 -10.02
CA LYS A 119 6.84 5.31 -11.32
C LYS A 119 7.96 6.05 -12.03
N ASN A 120 8.02 7.35 -11.85
CA ASN A 120 8.92 8.20 -12.58
C ASN A 120 10.05 8.67 -11.65
N GLY A 121 11.31 8.49 -12.07
CA GLY A 121 12.45 9.06 -11.37
C GLY A 121 12.30 10.57 -11.12
N ASP A 122 11.56 11.27 -11.97
CA ASP A 122 11.24 12.68 -11.80
C ASP A 122 10.32 12.91 -10.58
N THR A 123 9.33 12.05 -10.36
CA THR A 123 8.47 12.10 -9.17
C THR A 123 9.25 11.84 -7.90
N LEU A 124 10.06 10.77 -7.88
CA LEU A 124 10.94 10.49 -6.75
C LEU A 124 11.89 11.66 -6.46
N THR A 125 12.42 12.27 -7.51
CA THR A 125 13.31 13.45 -7.40
C THR A 125 12.55 14.66 -6.86
N SER A 126 11.33 14.91 -7.32
CA SER A 126 10.49 16.02 -6.83
C SER A 126 10.15 15.88 -5.35
N MET A 127 10.04 14.64 -4.85
CA MET A 127 9.90 14.33 -3.42
C MET A 127 11.19 14.48 -2.62
N GLY A 128 12.30 14.80 -3.28
CA GLY A 128 13.62 14.89 -2.65
C GLY A 128 14.38 13.59 -2.56
N ALA A 129 13.89 12.50 -3.17
CA ALA A 129 14.63 11.25 -3.24
C ALA A 129 15.86 11.39 -4.16
N LYS A 130 16.90 10.65 -3.84
CA LYS A 130 18.15 10.61 -4.62
C LYS A 130 18.42 9.19 -5.09
N LYS A 131 18.73 9.06 -6.37
CA LYS A 131 19.26 7.80 -6.90
C LYS A 131 20.68 7.63 -6.40
N ILE A 132 20.93 6.59 -5.60
CA ILE A 132 22.22 6.38 -4.92
C ILE A 132 23.01 5.22 -5.49
N GLY A 133 22.45 4.44 -6.42
CA GLY A 133 23.15 3.31 -7.04
C GLY A 133 22.22 2.34 -7.73
N SER A 134 22.72 1.12 -7.91
CA SER A 134 21.92 0.01 -8.41
C SER A 134 22.39 -1.32 -7.79
N GLU A 135 21.47 -2.26 -7.63
CA GLU A 135 21.72 -3.60 -7.11
C GLU A 135 20.81 -4.61 -7.80
N ALA A 136 21.24 -5.87 -7.88
CA ALA A 136 20.41 -6.93 -8.44
C ALA A 136 19.57 -7.61 -7.34
N ILE A 137 18.26 -7.59 -7.50
CA ILE A 137 17.32 -8.37 -6.68
C ILE A 137 16.71 -9.46 -7.56
N LEU A 138 16.83 -10.71 -7.17
CA LEU A 138 16.38 -11.88 -7.97
C LEU A 138 16.92 -11.88 -9.41
N GLY A 139 18.12 -11.31 -9.64
CA GLY A 139 18.72 -11.18 -10.97
C GLY A 139 18.24 -9.96 -11.79
N TYR A 140 17.26 -9.20 -11.30
CA TYR A 140 16.79 -7.95 -11.92
C TYR A 140 17.60 -6.77 -11.43
N LYS A 141 18.20 -6.00 -12.34
CA LYS A 141 18.95 -4.79 -11.99
C LYS A 141 18.00 -3.68 -11.55
N CYS A 142 17.95 -3.40 -10.28
CA CYS A 142 17.12 -2.35 -9.68
C CYS A 142 17.92 -1.06 -9.50
N ASP A 143 17.29 0.07 -9.74
CA ASP A 143 17.78 1.36 -9.28
C ASP A 143 17.47 1.54 -7.81
N ILE A 144 18.44 2.06 -7.05
CA ILE A 144 18.28 2.33 -5.62
C ILE A 144 18.00 3.81 -5.42
N TRP A 145 16.85 4.10 -4.84
CA TRP A 145 16.45 5.45 -4.46
C TRP A 145 16.43 5.59 -2.94
N GLN A 146 16.86 6.75 -2.44
CA GLN A 146 16.84 7.08 -1.02
C GLN A 146 16.04 8.35 -0.79
N LEU A 147 15.07 8.28 0.15
CA LEU A 147 14.30 9.39 0.65
C LEU A 147 14.42 9.42 2.18
N GLY A 148 15.14 10.42 2.71
CA GLY A 148 15.47 10.42 4.13
C GLY A 148 16.30 9.20 4.52
N GLU A 149 15.77 8.41 5.47
CA GLU A 149 16.37 7.14 5.90
C GLU A 149 15.84 5.93 5.13
N ASP A 150 14.76 6.09 4.36
CA ASP A 150 14.14 5.04 3.60
C ASP A 150 14.87 4.78 2.29
N LYS A 151 14.86 3.51 1.85
CA LYS A 151 15.43 3.09 0.57
C LYS A 151 14.48 2.18 -0.17
N ILE A 152 14.40 2.37 -1.49
CA ILE A 152 13.59 1.55 -2.37
C ILE A 152 14.41 1.08 -3.58
N TRP A 153 14.31 -0.19 -3.94
CA TRP A 153 14.92 -0.82 -5.11
C TRP A 153 13.86 -1.03 -6.17
N ILE A 154 13.98 -0.37 -7.29
CA ILE A 154 12.95 -0.33 -8.34
C ILE A 154 13.49 -0.94 -9.63
N TYR A 155 12.74 -1.90 -10.17
CA TYR A 155 12.91 -2.47 -11.49
C TYR A 155 11.69 -2.19 -12.36
N ASN A 156 11.86 -1.44 -13.48
CA ASN A 156 10.75 -1.11 -14.40
C ASN A 156 9.50 -0.61 -13.66
N SER A 157 9.67 0.34 -12.75
CA SER A 157 8.63 0.92 -11.90
C SER A 157 8.03 -0.04 -10.85
N VAL A 158 8.53 -1.27 -10.74
CA VAL A 158 8.10 -2.24 -9.73
C VAL A 158 9.10 -2.25 -8.58
N PRO A 159 8.69 -1.93 -7.34
CA PRO A 159 9.55 -2.06 -6.18
C PRO A 159 9.82 -3.53 -5.88
N LEU A 160 11.08 -3.94 -5.84
CA LEU A 160 11.49 -5.31 -5.46
C LEU A 160 12.04 -5.39 -4.04
N LYS A 161 12.44 -4.26 -3.46
CA LYS A 161 12.83 -4.17 -2.06
C LYS A 161 12.55 -2.78 -1.52
N PHE A 162 12.14 -2.73 -0.28
CA PHE A 162 11.93 -1.50 0.48
C PHE A 162 12.53 -1.66 1.88
N VAL A 163 13.23 -0.65 2.34
CA VAL A 163 13.74 -0.57 3.70
C VAL A 163 13.27 0.74 4.29
N SER A 164 12.47 0.67 5.32
CA SER A 164 11.98 1.82 6.08
C SER A 164 12.55 1.84 7.49
N LYS A 165 12.79 3.06 7.97
CA LYS A 165 13.19 3.33 9.34
C LYS A 165 12.28 4.37 9.94
N SER A 166 11.41 3.94 10.81
CA SER A 166 10.44 4.83 11.46
C SER A 166 10.27 4.47 12.93
N LEU A 167 10.25 5.50 13.78
CA LEU A 167 9.96 5.38 15.22
C LEU A 167 10.78 4.32 15.97
N GLY A 168 12.04 4.10 15.56
CA GLY A 168 12.92 3.10 16.17
C GLY A 168 12.78 1.69 15.58
N LEU A 169 11.84 1.46 14.66
CA LEU A 169 11.66 0.20 13.94
C LEU A 169 12.36 0.26 12.57
N VAL A 170 13.11 -0.77 12.23
CA VAL A 170 13.61 -1.01 10.88
C VAL A 170 12.78 -2.12 10.26
N GLN A 171 12.15 -1.82 9.12
CA GLN A 171 11.34 -2.78 8.37
C GLN A 171 11.97 -3.01 7.00
N ILE A 172 11.97 -4.25 6.57
CA ILE A 172 12.46 -4.68 5.26
C ILE A 172 11.36 -5.50 4.60
N GLN A 173 10.94 -5.06 3.43
CA GLN A 173 10.11 -5.84 2.51
C GLN A 173 10.97 -6.19 1.29
N GLU A 174 11.11 -7.45 0.96
CA GLU A 174 11.98 -7.92 -0.12
C GLU A 174 11.31 -9.02 -0.94
N ALA A 175 11.34 -8.87 -2.26
CA ALA A 175 10.81 -9.87 -3.17
C ALA A 175 11.58 -11.20 -3.03
N LYS A 176 10.82 -12.28 -2.87
CA LYS A 176 11.33 -13.68 -2.88
C LYS A 176 10.96 -14.39 -4.17
N LEU A 177 9.99 -13.87 -4.90
CA LEU A 177 9.64 -14.27 -6.26
C LEU A 177 9.24 -13.02 -7.03
N ALA A 178 9.70 -12.90 -8.27
CA ALA A 178 9.24 -11.89 -9.21
C ALA A 178 9.24 -12.49 -10.62
N VAL A 179 8.10 -12.43 -11.30
CA VAL A 179 7.96 -12.83 -12.71
C VAL A 179 7.19 -11.74 -13.45
N PHE A 180 7.71 -11.37 -14.61
CA PHE A 180 7.20 -10.26 -15.41
C PHE A 180 6.71 -10.70 -16.77
N ASN A 181 5.76 -9.96 -17.33
CA ASN A 181 5.16 -10.20 -18.65
C ASN A 181 4.56 -11.60 -18.79
N VAL A 182 3.92 -12.07 -17.71
CA VAL A 182 3.25 -13.38 -17.65
C VAL A 182 1.75 -13.22 -17.75
N ASP A 183 1.07 -14.29 -18.20
CA ASP A 183 -0.37 -14.35 -18.17
C ASP A 183 -0.84 -14.67 -16.74
N ILE A 184 -1.77 -13.85 -16.22
CA ILE A 184 -2.31 -13.97 -14.87
C ILE A 184 -3.82 -14.21 -14.99
N LYS A 185 -4.29 -15.31 -14.40
CA LYS A 185 -5.71 -15.65 -14.41
C LYS A 185 -6.54 -14.62 -13.61
N ASP A 186 -7.76 -14.36 -14.06
CA ASP A 186 -8.64 -13.35 -13.45
C ASP A 186 -9.06 -13.70 -12.02
N ASP A 187 -8.98 -14.97 -11.63
CA ASP A 187 -9.27 -15.41 -10.26
C ASP A 187 -8.29 -14.83 -9.23
N LYS A 188 -7.08 -14.45 -9.65
CA LYS A 188 -6.09 -13.76 -8.78
C LYS A 188 -6.49 -12.36 -8.37
N PHE A 189 -7.46 -11.76 -9.07
CA PHE A 189 -7.95 -10.41 -8.81
C PHE A 189 -9.32 -10.39 -8.12
N LYS A 190 -9.78 -11.53 -7.60
CA LYS A 190 -11.06 -11.60 -6.89
C LYS A 190 -10.93 -11.06 -5.48
N LEU A 191 -11.90 -10.25 -5.08
CA LEU A 191 -12.11 -9.83 -3.72
C LEU A 191 -13.02 -10.81 -2.98
N PRO A 192 -13.00 -10.83 -1.63
CA PRO A 192 -13.97 -11.59 -0.85
C PRO A 192 -15.40 -11.12 -1.16
N PRO A 193 -16.42 -11.95 -0.93
CA PRO A 193 -17.81 -11.62 -1.26
C PRO A 193 -18.45 -10.69 -0.21
N PHE A 194 -17.78 -9.59 0.10
CA PHE A 194 -18.28 -8.56 1.02
C PHE A 194 -19.03 -7.47 0.25
N PRO A 195 -20.00 -6.79 0.89
CA PRO A 195 -20.67 -5.64 0.29
C PRO A 195 -19.68 -4.51 0.02
N VAL A 196 -19.89 -3.81 -1.11
CA VAL A 196 -19.09 -2.63 -1.48
C VAL A 196 -19.82 -1.36 -1.04
N LYS A 197 -19.12 -0.46 -0.38
CA LYS A 197 -19.61 0.87 0.02
C LYS A 197 -18.68 1.95 -0.58
N ALA A 198 -19.26 3.03 -1.11
CA ALA A 198 -18.47 4.19 -1.49
C ALA A 198 -18.01 4.94 -0.23
N VAL A 199 -16.77 5.44 -0.24
CA VAL A 199 -16.25 6.21 0.91
C VAL A 199 -17.02 7.51 1.10
N ASP A 200 -17.48 8.13 0.02
CA ASP A 200 -18.30 9.36 0.07
C ASP A 200 -19.64 9.15 0.79
N ASP A 201 -20.23 7.94 0.69
CA ASP A 201 -21.44 7.59 1.42
C ASP A 201 -21.22 7.48 2.94
N VAL A 202 -20.00 7.13 3.34
CA VAL A 202 -19.63 6.97 4.75
C VAL A 202 -19.33 8.33 5.41
N LEU A 203 -18.77 9.26 4.66
CA LEU A 203 -18.46 10.61 5.16
C LEU A 203 -19.71 11.51 5.27
N ASN A 204 -20.78 11.18 4.53
CA ASN A 204 -22.05 11.89 4.57
C ASN A 204 -23.02 11.43 5.67
N ILE A 205 -22.65 10.44 6.47
CA ILE A 205 -23.38 10.09 7.70
C ILE A 205 -22.93 11.09 8.78
N GLY A 206 -23.35 12.36 8.65
CA GLY A 206 -23.28 13.31 9.73
C GLY A 206 -24.12 12.79 10.90
N PRO A 207 -23.78 13.17 12.15
CA PRO A 207 -24.64 12.84 13.27
C PRO A 207 -26.02 13.48 12.98
N GLU A 208 -27.06 12.66 12.87
CA GLU A 208 -28.45 13.13 12.90
C GLU A 208 -28.69 13.76 14.27
N GLY A 209 -28.31 15.03 14.39
CA GLY A 209 -28.74 15.91 15.45
C GLY A 209 -30.14 16.39 15.08
N GLU A 210 -31.16 15.80 15.68
CA GLU A 210 -32.53 16.31 15.65
C GLU A 210 -32.53 17.82 15.96
N ILE A 211 -32.80 18.62 14.93
CA ILE A 211 -33.24 20.00 15.13
C ILE A 211 -34.75 19.90 15.36
N GLY A 212 -35.12 19.80 16.63
CA GLY A 212 -36.52 19.94 17.02
C GLY A 212 -37.06 21.32 16.62
N PRO A 213 -38.33 21.47 16.23
CA PRO A 213 -38.89 22.72 15.80
C PRO A 213 -38.94 23.69 16.96
N GLU A 214 -38.33 24.86 16.77
CA GLU A 214 -38.41 26.01 17.64
C GLU A 214 -39.87 26.49 17.66
N GLN A 215 -40.54 26.29 18.79
CA GLN A 215 -41.90 26.85 19.02
C GLN A 215 -41.77 28.33 19.39
N ASP A 216 -42.25 29.18 18.49
CA ASP A 216 -42.57 30.57 18.76
C ASP A 216 -43.55 30.73 19.98
N ARG A 217 -43.10 31.51 20.93
CA ARG A 217 -43.98 32.30 21.79
C ARG A 217 -43.30 33.59 22.25
#